data_3baa4690a2b1bc4cc441492b40d7cad3
#
_entry.id   3baa4690a2b1bc4cc441492b40d7cad3
#
_cell.length_a   1.000
_cell.length_b   1.000
_cell.length_c   1.000
_cell.angle_alpha   90.00
_cell.angle_beta   90.00
_cell.angle_gamma   90.00
#
_symmetry.space_group_name_H-M   'P 1'
#
loop_
_entity.id
_entity.type
_entity.pdbx_description
1 polymer ?
#
loop_
_entity_poly.entity_id
_entity_poly.type
_entity_poly.pdbx_seq_one_letter_code
_entity_poly.pdbx_strand_id
1 'polypeptide(L)'
;MARKLSTLVVFGAILFALLQHVSMAQQTHVVGDTLNWTVPNGGAASYSTWAAGKTFAVGDIIVFNFRTGSHSVAEVSKGAFDSCNTSSPISISTNGPTDITLTSAGSHYYLCTFPSHCTLGQKLAINVSGSTSPAPQPSPATPPTTTPVMAPTPSVSVAP
;
A
#
# COMPACT_ATOMS: atom_id res chain seq x y z
N MET A 1 27.15 44.47 -12.52
CA MET A 1 26.52 43.85 -11.30
C MET A 1 25.23 43.09 -11.61
N ALA A 2 24.40 43.45 -12.59
CA ALA A 2 23.10 42.82 -12.91
C ALA A 2 23.18 41.34 -13.31
N ARG A 3 24.21 40.91 -14.05
CA ARG A 3 24.34 39.49 -14.49
C ARG A 3 24.54 38.48 -13.35
N LYS A 4 25.24 38.86 -12.27
CA LYS A 4 25.45 37.94 -11.10
C LYS A 4 24.21 37.80 -10.26
N LEU A 5 23.36 38.82 -10.19
CA LEU A 5 22.10 38.76 -9.45
C LEU A 5 21.07 37.84 -10.14
N SER A 6 21.03 37.89 -11.48
CA SER A 6 20.14 37.04 -12.29
C SER A 6 20.48 35.53 -12.15
N THR A 7 21.78 35.21 -12.10
CA THR A 7 22.22 33.79 -11.93
C THR A 7 21.86 33.24 -10.56
N LEU A 8 22.03 34.03 -9.50
CA LEU A 8 21.65 33.62 -8.12
C LEU A 8 20.15 33.39 -7.97
N VAL A 9 19.32 34.24 -8.59
CA VAL A 9 17.85 34.07 -8.56
C VAL A 9 17.42 32.81 -9.29
N VAL A 10 18.03 32.52 -10.45
CA VAL A 10 17.70 31.28 -11.21
C VAL A 10 18.14 30.05 -10.46
N PHE A 11 19.31 29.99 -9.83
CA PHE A 11 19.76 28.88 -9.01
C PHE A 11 18.88 28.69 -7.77
N GLY A 12 18.45 29.76 -7.11
CA GLY A 12 17.55 29.74 -5.98
C GLY A 12 16.16 29.17 -6.35
N ALA A 13 15.62 29.57 -7.50
CA ALA A 13 14.34 29.07 -8.00
C ALA A 13 14.39 27.57 -8.38
N ILE A 14 15.49 27.11 -8.99
CA ILE A 14 15.69 25.70 -9.33
C ILE A 14 15.84 24.86 -8.05
N LEU A 15 16.60 25.32 -7.06
CA LEU A 15 16.78 24.62 -5.80
C LEU A 15 15.45 24.53 -5.02
N PHE A 16 14.63 25.57 -5.04
CA PHE A 16 13.32 25.59 -4.40
C PHE A 16 12.32 24.62 -5.06
N ALA A 17 12.36 24.50 -6.39
CA ALA A 17 11.52 23.57 -7.14
C ALA A 17 11.86 22.09 -6.86
N LEU A 18 13.12 21.78 -6.52
CA LEU A 18 13.56 20.40 -6.19
C LEU A 18 13.15 19.94 -4.78
N LEU A 19 12.73 20.86 -3.90
CA LEU A 19 12.34 20.53 -2.52
C LEU A 19 10.85 20.17 -2.36
N GLN A 20 10.07 20.19 -3.43
CA GLN A 20 8.64 19.92 -3.40
C GLN A 20 8.29 18.42 -3.63
N HIS A 21 9.11 17.51 -3.15
CA HIS A 21 8.68 16.12 -3.06
C HIS A 21 7.70 16.00 -1.88
N VAL A 22 6.41 16.16 -2.15
CA VAL A 22 5.36 15.82 -1.19
C VAL A 22 5.41 14.30 -1.02
N SER A 23 6.14 13.84 -0.02
CA SER A 23 6.06 12.45 0.43
C SER A 23 4.67 12.26 1.03
N MET A 24 3.80 11.52 0.33
CA MET A 24 2.53 11.09 0.90
C MET A 24 2.87 10.09 2.01
N ALA A 25 2.74 10.53 3.26
CA ALA A 25 2.93 9.65 4.40
C ALA A 25 1.83 8.58 4.38
N GLN A 26 2.21 7.30 4.59
CA GLN A 26 1.29 6.19 4.80
C GLN A 26 0.29 6.55 5.91
N GLN A 27 -0.98 6.39 5.64
CA GLN A 27 -2.05 6.62 6.60
C GLN A 27 -2.63 5.31 7.10
N THR A 28 -3.10 5.32 8.36
CA THR A 28 -3.81 4.20 8.96
C THR A 28 -5.26 4.60 9.20
N HIS A 29 -6.19 3.82 8.67
CA HIS A 29 -7.63 4.04 8.76
C HIS A 29 -8.28 2.92 9.57
N VAL A 30 -8.81 3.22 10.76
CA VAL A 30 -9.60 2.24 11.54
C VAL A 30 -11.01 2.22 10.97
N VAL A 31 -11.44 1.05 10.46
CA VAL A 31 -12.73 0.89 9.80
C VAL A 31 -13.87 1.15 10.77
N GLY A 32 -14.74 2.10 10.40
CA GLY A 32 -15.88 2.51 11.22
C GLY A 32 -15.51 3.38 12.42
N ASP A 33 -14.25 3.75 12.60
CA ASP A 33 -13.75 4.51 13.75
C ASP A 33 -14.24 3.85 15.09
N THR A 34 -15.01 4.53 15.90
CA THR A 34 -15.56 4.02 17.18
C THR A 34 -16.60 2.90 17.03
N LEU A 35 -17.21 2.74 15.85
CA LEU A 35 -18.12 1.64 15.55
C LEU A 35 -17.38 0.30 15.52
N ASN A 36 -16.10 0.29 15.14
CA ASN A 36 -15.31 -0.90 14.85
C ASN A 36 -15.92 -1.78 13.73
N TRP A 37 -15.36 -2.98 13.51
CA TRP A 37 -15.87 -3.91 12.51
C TRP A 37 -16.91 -4.87 13.12
N THR A 38 -18.18 -4.50 13.03
CA THR A 38 -19.31 -5.25 13.60
C THR A 38 -20.52 -5.16 12.66
N VAL A 39 -21.60 -5.88 12.99
CA VAL A 39 -22.90 -5.67 12.32
C VAL A 39 -23.43 -4.30 12.77
N PRO A 40 -23.53 -3.32 11.85
CA PRO A 40 -23.87 -1.96 12.22
C PRO A 40 -25.38 -1.78 12.39
N ASN A 41 -25.82 -1.03 13.44
CA ASN A 41 -27.22 -0.74 13.66
C ASN A 41 -27.87 0.07 12.50
N GLY A 42 -27.06 0.85 11.77
CA GLY A 42 -27.49 1.63 10.60
C GLY A 42 -27.41 0.87 9.26
N GLY A 43 -27.20 -0.45 9.30
CA GLY A 43 -27.00 -1.25 8.07
C GLY A 43 -25.79 -0.82 7.27
N ALA A 44 -25.75 -1.15 5.98
CA ALA A 44 -24.59 -0.89 5.10
C ALA A 44 -24.25 0.60 4.95
N ALA A 45 -25.19 1.52 5.24
CA ALA A 45 -24.96 2.96 5.20
C ALA A 45 -23.86 3.41 6.19
N SER A 46 -23.70 2.72 7.32
CA SER A 46 -22.71 3.10 8.35
C SER A 46 -21.28 3.08 7.79
N TYR A 47 -20.89 2.02 7.10
CA TYR A 47 -19.54 1.92 6.54
C TYR A 47 -19.37 2.72 5.25
N SER A 48 -20.40 2.85 4.43
CA SER A 48 -20.33 3.70 3.22
C SER A 48 -20.20 5.17 3.58
N THR A 49 -20.88 5.63 4.62
CA THR A 49 -20.74 7.00 5.14
C THR A 49 -19.35 7.24 5.72
N TRP A 50 -18.83 6.28 6.49
CA TRP A 50 -17.47 6.35 7.01
C TRP A 50 -16.45 6.46 5.87
N ALA A 51 -16.56 5.61 4.85
CA ALA A 51 -15.65 5.59 3.70
C ALA A 51 -15.73 6.88 2.86
N ALA A 52 -16.93 7.47 2.71
CA ALA A 52 -17.12 8.70 1.95
C ALA A 52 -16.37 9.91 2.54
N GLY A 53 -16.07 9.88 3.84
CA GLY A 53 -15.28 10.91 4.53
C GLY A 53 -13.78 10.70 4.50
N LYS A 54 -13.30 9.66 3.80
CA LYS A 54 -11.86 9.29 3.79
C LYS A 54 -11.30 9.30 2.37
N THR A 55 -10.00 9.47 2.27
CA THR A 55 -9.23 9.26 1.05
C THR A 55 -8.26 8.11 1.30
N PHE A 56 -8.19 7.18 0.38
CA PHE A 56 -7.32 6.01 0.47
C PHE A 56 -6.29 6.05 -0.65
N ALA A 57 -5.03 5.77 -0.33
CA ALA A 57 -3.93 5.69 -1.28
C ALA A 57 -3.22 4.34 -1.18
N VAL A 58 -2.56 3.95 -2.27
CA VAL A 58 -1.66 2.79 -2.24
C VAL A 58 -0.57 3.01 -1.21
N GLY A 59 -0.37 2.03 -0.34
CA GLY A 59 0.52 2.09 0.81
C GLY A 59 -0.19 2.33 2.14
N ASP A 60 -1.43 2.84 2.15
CA ASP A 60 -2.20 3.01 3.37
C ASP A 60 -2.55 1.66 4.02
N ILE A 61 -2.84 1.70 5.32
CA ILE A 61 -3.29 0.55 6.08
C ILE A 61 -4.74 0.76 6.50
N ILE A 62 -5.59 -0.23 6.26
CA ILE A 62 -6.93 -0.29 6.84
C ILE A 62 -6.96 -1.34 7.95
N VAL A 63 -7.48 -0.94 9.12
CA VAL A 63 -7.53 -1.76 10.33
C VAL A 63 -8.97 -2.17 10.59
N PHE A 64 -9.23 -3.46 10.53
CA PHE A 64 -10.51 -4.04 10.92
C PHE A 64 -10.43 -4.51 12.37
N ASN A 65 -11.01 -3.70 13.25
CA ASN A 65 -10.97 -3.94 14.68
C ASN A 65 -12.18 -4.79 15.10
N PHE A 66 -11.96 -6.07 15.35
CA PHE A 66 -13.00 -7.01 15.77
C PHE A 66 -12.44 -8.08 16.71
N ARG A 67 -13.34 -8.77 17.40
CA ARG A 67 -12.99 -9.89 18.28
C ARG A 67 -12.91 -11.17 17.46
N THR A 68 -11.80 -11.90 17.57
CA THR A 68 -11.64 -13.25 17.02
C THR A 68 -12.81 -14.14 17.43
N GLY A 69 -13.35 -14.90 16.49
CA GLY A 69 -14.51 -15.78 16.71
C GLY A 69 -15.87 -15.10 16.61
N SER A 70 -15.94 -13.75 16.53
CA SER A 70 -17.21 -13.01 16.38
C SER A 70 -17.43 -12.50 14.96
N HIS A 71 -16.35 -12.20 14.24
CA HIS A 71 -16.37 -11.65 12.89
C HIS A 71 -15.18 -12.17 12.09
N SER A 72 -15.19 -11.88 10.81
CA SER A 72 -14.08 -12.04 9.87
C SER A 72 -14.03 -10.86 8.95
N VAL A 73 -12.93 -10.70 8.21
CA VAL A 73 -12.86 -9.81 7.06
C VAL A 73 -12.37 -10.60 5.85
N ALA A 74 -13.13 -10.54 4.78
CA ALA A 74 -12.78 -11.14 3.50
C ALA A 74 -12.78 -10.07 2.41
N GLU A 75 -11.71 -10.00 1.62
CA GLU A 75 -11.71 -9.25 0.38
C GLU A 75 -12.34 -10.11 -0.72
N VAL A 76 -13.23 -9.50 -1.50
CA VAL A 76 -14.04 -10.21 -2.51
C VAL A 76 -14.15 -9.41 -3.80
N SER A 77 -14.63 -10.04 -4.86
CA SER A 77 -15.01 -9.34 -6.10
C SER A 77 -16.25 -8.47 -5.89
N LYS A 78 -16.46 -7.47 -6.78
CA LYS A 78 -17.67 -6.64 -6.74
C LYS A 78 -18.97 -7.46 -6.77
N GLY A 79 -19.04 -8.47 -7.63
CA GLY A 79 -20.23 -9.32 -7.72
C GLY A 79 -20.51 -10.10 -6.43
N ALA A 80 -19.46 -10.61 -5.79
CA ALA A 80 -19.57 -11.28 -4.49
C ALA A 80 -19.98 -10.30 -3.37
N PHE A 81 -19.45 -9.09 -3.39
CA PHE A 81 -19.84 -8.03 -2.46
C PHE A 81 -21.31 -7.64 -2.59
N ASP A 82 -21.79 -7.44 -3.82
CA ASP A 82 -23.17 -7.05 -4.07
C ASP A 82 -24.17 -8.11 -3.58
N SER A 83 -23.84 -9.38 -3.84
CA SER A 83 -24.68 -10.55 -3.49
C SER A 83 -24.39 -11.14 -2.11
N CYS A 84 -23.42 -10.59 -1.35
CA CYS A 84 -22.94 -11.19 -0.11
C CYS A 84 -22.51 -12.66 -0.27
N ASN A 85 -21.89 -12.99 -1.40
CA ASN A 85 -21.37 -14.32 -1.66
C ASN A 85 -19.99 -14.50 -1.00
N THR A 86 -19.91 -15.40 -0.04
CA THR A 86 -18.70 -15.67 0.76
C THR A 86 -17.92 -16.91 0.31
N SER A 87 -18.33 -17.57 -0.80
CA SER A 87 -17.80 -18.88 -1.18
C SER A 87 -16.39 -18.83 -1.76
N SER A 88 -15.99 -17.70 -2.36
CA SER A 88 -14.70 -17.57 -3.06
C SER A 88 -14.07 -16.21 -2.78
N PRO A 89 -13.59 -15.96 -1.56
CA PRO A 89 -12.91 -14.72 -1.23
C PRO A 89 -11.54 -14.66 -1.93
N ILE A 90 -11.08 -13.45 -2.25
CA ILE A 90 -9.72 -13.17 -2.72
C ILE A 90 -8.72 -13.40 -1.58
N SER A 91 -9.08 -12.90 -0.39
CA SER A 91 -8.37 -13.14 0.86
C SER A 91 -9.35 -13.19 2.03
N ILE A 92 -8.94 -13.81 3.13
CA ILE A 92 -9.76 -13.85 4.36
C ILE A 92 -8.87 -13.81 5.59
N SER A 93 -9.30 -13.06 6.61
CA SER A 93 -8.76 -13.12 7.97
C SER A 93 -9.88 -13.38 8.96
N THR A 94 -9.67 -14.33 9.84
CA THR A 94 -10.60 -14.72 10.94
C THR A 94 -10.09 -14.27 12.31
N ASN A 95 -8.86 -13.78 12.37
CA ASN A 95 -8.24 -13.27 13.60
C ASN A 95 -8.32 -11.75 13.61
N GLY A 96 -8.88 -11.19 14.65
CA GLY A 96 -8.98 -9.77 14.86
C GLY A 96 -8.11 -9.31 16.05
N PRO A 97 -7.65 -8.06 16.03
CA PRO A 97 -7.75 -7.11 14.91
C PRO A 97 -6.92 -7.53 13.70
N THR A 98 -7.27 -7.06 12.51
CA THR A 98 -6.57 -7.36 11.25
C THR A 98 -6.21 -6.07 10.53
N ASP A 99 -4.94 -5.95 10.13
CA ASP A 99 -4.40 -4.87 9.34
C ASP A 99 -4.25 -5.34 7.88
N ILE A 100 -4.74 -4.55 6.94
CA ILE A 100 -4.61 -4.81 5.51
C ILE A 100 -3.93 -3.60 4.87
N THR A 101 -2.76 -3.83 4.26
CA THR A 101 -2.09 -2.80 3.46
C THR A 101 -2.73 -2.73 2.08
N LEU A 102 -3.10 -1.53 1.64
CA LEU A 102 -3.65 -1.28 0.32
C LEU A 102 -2.53 -1.29 -0.72
N THR A 103 -2.38 -2.38 -1.45
CA THR A 103 -1.25 -2.61 -2.37
C THR A 103 -1.53 -2.24 -3.81
N SER A 104 -2.79 -1.98 -4.17
CA SER A 104 -3.19 -1.63 -5.54
C SER A 104 -4.24 -0.53 -5.57
N ALA A 105 -4.20 0.27 -6.62
CA ALA A 105 -5.23 1.27 -6.90
C ALA A 105 -6.50 0.60 -7.44
N GLY A 106 -7.63 1.27 -7.24
CA GLY A 106 -8.93 0.81 -7.71
C GLY A 106 -9.91 0.53 -6.58
N SER A 107 -10.99 -0.16 -6.93
CA SER A 107 -12.05 -0.48 -5.96
C SER A 107 -11.75 -1.78 -5.23
N HIS A 108 -11.81 -1.74 -3.92
CA HIS A 108 -11.65 -2.88 -3.02
C HIS A 108 -12.95 -3.09 -2.24
N TYR A 109 -13.32 -4.37 -2.04
CA TYR A 109 -14.58 -4.76 -1.45
C TYR A 109 -14.34 -5.77 -0.32
N TYR A 110 -14.80 -5.44 0.87
CA TYR A 110 -14.64 -6.24 2.08
C TYR A 110 -15.99 -6.59 2.68
N LEU A 111 -16.12 -7.82 3.21
CA LEU A 111 -17.32 -8.25 3.92
C LEU A 111 -16.97 -9.22 5.04
N CYS A 112 -17.90 -9.36 5.99
CA CYS A 112 -17.83 -10.40 7.00
C CYS A 112 -18.45 -11.69 6.45
N THR A 113 -17.78 -12.83 6.65
CA THR A 113 -18.25 -14.14 6.16
C THR A 113 -19.15 -14.88 7.14
N PHE A 114 -19.36 -14.34 8.33
CA PHE A 114 -20.31 -14.93 9.29
C PHE A 114 -21.73 -14.85 8.75
N PRO A 115 -22.58 -15.86 9.05
CA PRO A 115 -23.96 -15.91 8.55
C PRO A 115 -24.73 -14.62 8.82
N SER A 116 -25.37 -14.09 7.78
CA SER A 116 -26.20 -12.88 7.80
C SER A 116 -25.48 -11.55 8.07
N HIS A 117 -24.18 -11.54 8.49
CA HIS A 117 -23.50 -10.31 8.84
C HIS A 117 -23.36 -9.35 7.65
N CYS A 118 -22.99 -9.86 6.46
CA CYS A 118 -22.91 -9.08 5.23
C CYS A 118 -24.28 -8.50 4.84
N THR A 119 -25.34 -9.30 4.86
CA THR A 119 -26.69 -8.87 4.50
C THR A 119 -27.24 -7.83 5.49
N LEU A 120 -26.81 -7.89 6.76
CA LEU A 120 -27.11 -6.88 7.78
C LEU A 120 -26.21 -5.66 7.70
N GLY A 121 -25.30 -5.59 6.70
CA GLY A 121 -24.54 -4.39 6.39
C GLY A 121 -23.10 -4.40 6.86
N GLN A 122 -22.57 -5.51 7.39
CA GLN A 122 -21.14 -5.61 7.71
C GLN A 122 -20.34 -5.85 6.43
N LYS A 123 -20.26 -4.82 5.61
CA LYS A 123 -19.53 -4.77 4.35
C LYS A 123 -19.05 -3.36 4.03
N LEU A 124 -17.90 -3.26 3.37
CA LEU A 124 -17.21 -2.00 3.08
C LEU A 124 -16.70 -2.02 1.63
N ALA A 125 -16.97 -0.95 0.89
CA ALA A 125 -16.35 -0.68 -0.39
C ALA A 125 -15.54 0.61 -0.29
N ILE A 126 -14.31 0.60 -0.80
CA ILE A 126 -13.42 1.77 -0.86
C ILE A 126 -12.84 1.91 -2.26
N ASN A 127 -12.44 3.13 -2.61
CA ASN A 127 -11.66 3.40 -3.82
C ASN A 127 -10.27 3.91 -3.42
N VAL A 128 -9.23 3.22 -3.87
CA VAL A 128 -7.83 3.50 -3.57
C VAL A 128 -7.20 4.23 -4.74
N SER A 129 -6.66 5.41 -4.48
CA SER A 129 -5.90 6.19 -5.46
C SER A 129 -4.53 5.57 -5.68
N GLY A 130 -4.02 5.65 -6.93
CA GLY A 130 -2.64 5.29 -7.21
C GLY A 130 -1.66 6.15 -6.42
N SER A 131 -0.56 5.55 -5.95
CA SER A 131 0.55 6.32 -5.42
C SER A 131 1.19 7.11 -6.56
N THR A 132 1.30 8.44 -6.41
CA THR A 132 2.08 9.29 -7.32
C THR A 132 3.58 9.22 -7.04
N SER A 133 4.00 8.35 -6.08
CA SER A 133 5.43 8.14 -5.81
C SER A 133 6.08 7.43 -6.99
N PRO A 134 7.15 7.97 -7.60
CA PRO A 134 7.94 7.25 -8.59
C PRO A 134 8.44 5.95 -7.95
N ALA A 135 8.28 4.83 -8.66
CA ALA A 135 8.91 3.58 -8.26
C ALA A 135 10.40 3.83 -7.96
N PRO A 136 11.00 3.22 -6.93
CA PRO A 136 12.42 3.32 -6.68
C PRO A 136 13.17 2.94 -7.96
N GLN A 137 13.87 3.91 -8.56
CA GLN A 137 14.72 3.66 -9.72
C GLN A 137 15.77 2.64 -9.29
N PRO A 138 15.96 1.53 -10.03
CA PRO A 138 17.02 0.58 -9.71
C PRO A 138 18.35 1.34 -9.64
N SER A 139 19.03 1.20 -8.50
CA SER A 139 20.37 1.78 -8.30
C SER A 139 21.26 1.29 -9.44
N PRO A 140 22.09 2.17 -10.07
CA PRO A 140 23.03 1.73 -11.09
C PRO A 140 23.89 0.60 -10.52
N ALA A 141 23.88 -0.55 -11.20
CA ALA A 141 24.74 -1.66 -10.84
C ALA A 141 26.20 -1.19 -10.94
N THR A 142 26.95 -1.29 -9.85
CA THR A 142 28.39 -1.07 -9.84
C THR A 142 29.03 -2.05 -10.84
N PRO A 143 29.90 -1.57 -11.76
CA PRO A 143 30.61 -2.46 -12.67
C PRO A 143 31.43 -3.49 -11.88
N PRO A 144 31.52 -4.75 -12.33
CA PRO A 144 32.37 -5.74 -11.67
C PRO A 144 33.82 -5.29 -11.71
N THR A 145 34.44 -5.20 -10.53
CA THR A 145 35.87 -4.97 -10.38
C THR A 145 36.60 -6.17 -10.98
N THR A 146 37.24 -5.97 -12.12
CA THR A 146 38.14 -6.98 -12.72
C THR A 146 39.38 -7.08 -11.88
N THR A 147 39.51 -8.17 -11.13
CA THR A 147 40.74 -8.55 -10.45
C THR A 147 41.79 -8.94 -11.52
N PRO A 148 43.02 -8.40 -11.48
CA PRO A 148 44.06 -8.84 -12.42
C PRO A 148 44.45 -10.30 -12.12
N VAL A 149 44.28 -11.16 -13.12
CA VAL A 149 44.79 -12.52 -13.08
C VAL A 149 46.33 -12.44 -13.24
N MET A 150 47.04 -12.81 -12.20
CA MET A 150 48.52 -12.99 -12.28
C MET A 150 48.83 -14.18 -13.19
N ALA A 151 49.61 -13.94 -14.22
CA ALA A 151 50.14 -14.98 -15.10
C ALA A 151 51.12 -15.94 -14.33
N PRO A 152 51.09 -17.25 -14.61
CA PRO A 152 52.00 -18.16 -14.00
C PRO A 152 53.41 -17.98 -14.56
N THR A 153 54.41 -17.93 -13.67
CA THR A 153 55.83 -17.92 -13.98
C THR A 153 56.26 -19.28 -14.58
N PRO A 154 57.08 -19.31 -15.65
CA PRO A 154 57.57 -20.57 -16.18
C PRO A 154 58.62 -21.20 -15.26
N SER A 155 58.39 -22.46 -14.88
CA SER A 155 59.38 -23.29 -14.16
C SER A 155 60.49 -23.67 -15.09
N VAL A 156 61.71 -23.29 -14.73
CA VAL A 156 62.93 -23.78 -15.39
C VAL A 156 63.27 -25.19 -14.84
N SER A 157 63.16 -26.19 -15.70
CA SER A 157 63.62 -27.55 -15.41
C SER A 157 65.10 -27.63 -15.70
N VAL A 158 65.97 -27.95 -14.67
CA VAL A 158 67.32 -28.32 -14.80
C VAL A 158 67.39 -29.86 -14.70
N ALA A 159 67.84 -30.53 -15.77
CA ALA A 159 68.12 -31.94 -15.76
C ALA A 159 69.64 -32.15 -15.62
N PRO A 160 70.12 -33.28 -15.09
CA PRO A 160 71.48 -33.60 -14.72
C PRO A 160 72.39 -33.89 -15.90
#